data_8f55df5e0be088f565041d9d29719580
#
_entry.id   8f55df5e0be088f565041d9d29719580
#
_cell.length_a   1.000
_cell.length_b   1.000
_cell.length_c   1.000
_cell.angle_alpha   90.00
_cell.angle_beta   90.00
_cell.angle_gamma   90.00
#
_symmetry.space_group_name_H-M   'P 1'
#
loop_
_entity.id
_entity.type
_entity.pdbx_description
1 polymer ?
#
loop_
_entity_poly.entity_id
_entity_poly.type
_entity_poly.pdbx_seq_one_letter_code
_entity_poly.pdbx_strand_id
1 'polypeptide(L)'
;MQTRKEKIISLFLVLIFLASCGTQELLPGASETPKAAPTAGAPLPTFTPTPQGFSTPILYGPNPDAFPANVNPLTGLQVKDPDLLRTPAMMLSISHFPVAARPQAGLSFAPWIFEFSITEGATRFLGVFYGEFPEPEIPIAGDCAVRRDPFAQTSTLLGNRIWWDENANGIQEDYEKGIGGICVNLYDAAGQLLQETTSDSNGYYGFNVEPGMYTVEYKIPAWLKFTEKNIGNEDKDSDADPLARRAEADVQSTLLYLDAGLVLSEETNPSVNGVAPPPAEVGPIRSGRLLYIDIHNFFPNSCFVFASASPQILPTLPQCYLVPHDEASGGAMIAIQKLKDLAEENRESRSGNFTYASNVFSETPPAGGWVANRIDVYVAYRNQSAFVYDPLSGSYWRYVDDTTQENAGVLHAEIDRLNGRQLQFENIIVLEVEQEVFEYQGQPIPALLDAYLELGGGGFATLFRDGMKYDIRWSLEAREYEQETGQARPIYFTDADGNPVPLKPGQTWLFVSTPYSFVTNQMDGSWNVRFIPPEGSK
;
A
#
# COMPACT_ATOMS: atom_id res chain seq x y z
N MET A 1 35.68 -15.86 55.22
CA MET A 1 36.92 -15.08 54.98
C MET A 1 36.51 -13.91 54.11
N GLN A 2 36.33 -12.82 54.75
CA GLN A 2 36.89 -11.44 54.58
C GLN A 2 36.62 -10.85 53.17
N THR A 3 35.65 -9.95 53.10
CA THR A 3 35.62 -8.46 53.33
C THR A 3 36.48 -7.67 52.33
N ARG A 4 35.82 -6.79 51.58
CA ARG A 4 36.12 -5.35 51.63
C ARG A 4 35.08 -4.52 50.87
N LYS A 5 34.45 -3.62 51.63
CA LYS A 5 33.69 -2.47 51.13
C LYS A 5 34.67 -1.38 50.74
N GLU A 6 34.46 -0.66 49.66
CA GLU A 6 34.92 0.72 49.55
C GLU A 6 33.81 1.60 48.95
N LYS A 7 33.51 2.62 49.73
CA LYS A 7 32.64 3.75 49.39
C LYS A 7 33.45 4.76 48.61
N ILE A 8 32.90 5.31 47.54
CA ILE A 8 33.35 6.57 46.97
C ILE A 8 32.21 7.57 46.98
N ILE A 9 32.47 8.65 47.72
CA ILE A 9 31.64 9.83 47.88
C ILE A 9 31.77 10.67 46.60
N SER A 10 30.69 11.08 46.00
CA SER A 10 30.67 12.04 44.90
C SER A 10 30.19 13.39 45.40
N LEU A 11 31.01 14.37 45.15
CA LEU A 11 30.96 15.77 45.57
C LEU A 11 29.96 16.55 44.71
N PHE A 12 28.98 17.20 45.34
CA PHE A 12 28.10 18.19 44.70
C PHE A 12 28.84 19.51 44.52
N LEU A 13 28.92 20.02 43.29
CA LEU A 13 29.38 21.37 43.00
C LEU A 13 28.15 22.19 42.54
N VAL A 14 27.69 23.08 43.39
CA VAL A 14 26.69 24.11 43.13
C VAL A 14 27.41 25.34 42.60
N LEU A 15 27.10 25.71 41.35
CA LEU A 15 27.55 26.98 40.79
C LEU A 15 26.42 28.01 40.83
N ILE A 16 26.55 28.99 41.68
CA ILE A 16 25.72 30.19 41.79
C ILE A 16 26.23 31.20 40.75
N PHE A 17 25.40 31.60 39.81
CA PHE A 17 25.64 32.76 38.98
C PHE A 17 24.96 33.99 39.59
N LEU A 18 25.76 34.92 40.00
CA LEU A 18 25.35 36.26 40.44
C LEU A 18 25.02 37.14 39.25
N ALA A 19 23.83 37.74 39.28
CA ALA A 19 23.42 38.76 38.36
C ALA A 19 24.21 40.07 38.62
N SER A 20 24.90 40.60 37.63
CA SER A 20 25.47 41.94 37.61
C SER A 20 24.56 42.87 36.86
N CYS A 21 23.94 43.82 37.56
CA CYS A 21 23.29 45.00 36.97
C CYS A 21 24.39 45.99 36.55
N GLY A 22 24.51 46.23 35.24
CA GLY A 22 25.24 47.35 34.68
C GLY A 22 24.30 48.35 34.03
N THR A 23 24.22 49.52 34.63
CA THR A 23 23.55 50.69 34.05
C THR A 23 24.42 51.23 32.91
N GLN A 24 23.87 51.37 31.72
CA GLN A 24 24.51 52.07 30.60
C GLN A 24 23.64 53.23 30.14
N GLU A 25 24.30 54.37 30.04
CA GLU A 25 23.73 55.67 29.72
C GLU A 25 23.09 55.74 28.32
N LEU A 26 22.02 56.48 28.22
CA LEU A 26 21.35 56.87 26.99
C LEU A 26 22.16 57.94 26.25
N LEU A 27 22.55 57.64 25.02
CA LEU A 27 22.92 58.66 24.02
C LEU A 27 21.79 58.76 22.99
N PRO A 28 21.40 59.98 22.57
CA PRO A 28 20.29 60.18 21.67
C PRO A 28 20.68 60.16 20.19
N GLY A 29 19.86 59.55 19.39
CA GLY A 29 19.68 59.92 18.00
C GLY A 29 20.34 59.12 16.90
N ALA A 30 19.68 58.09 16.40
CA ALA A 30 19.63 57.80 14.98
C ALA A 30 18.24 57.26 14.63
N SER A 31 17.55 57.98 13.78
CA SER A 31 16.26 57.62 13.21
C SER A 31 16.47 56.39 12.30
N GLU A 32 16.09 55.22 12.76
CA GLU A 32 16.00 54.07 11.90
C GLU A 32 14.68 54.10 11.15
N THR A 33 14.76 54.14 9.84
CA THR A 33 13.67 53.86 8.91
C THR A 33 13.05 52.47 9.21
N PRO A 34 11.76 52.33 9.24
CA PRO A 34 11.14 51.02 9.50
C PRO A 34 11.55 50.04 8.40
N LYS A 35 12.22 48.96 8.80
CA LYS A 35 12.51 47.83 7.95
C LYS A 35 11.17 47.21 7.55
N ALA A 36 10.91 47.16 6.25
CA ALA A 36 9.70 46.55 5.71
C ALA A 36 9.55 45.14 6.28
N ALA A 37 8.36 44.82 6.77
CA ALA A 37 8.01 43.45 7.17
C ALA A 37 8.26 42.52 5.99
N PRO A 38 8.75 41.25 6.24
CA PRO A 38 8.90 40.31 5.17
C PRO A 38 7.53 40.10 4.51
N THR A 39 7.47 40.40 3.23
CA THR A 39 6.32 40.10 2.37
C THR A 39 5.99 38.64 2.57
N ALA A 40 4.78 38.31 2.96
CA ALA A 40 4.29 36.95 3.01
C ALA A 40 4.66 36.29 1.68
N GLY A 41 5.40 35.19 1.75
CA GLY A 41 5.77 34.42 0.56
C GLY A 41 4.49 34.14 -0.24
N ALA A 42 4.63 34.21 -1.55
CA ALA A 42 3.53 33.83 -2.44
C ALA A 42 3.00 32.46 -2.00
N PRO A 43 1.68 32.26 -1.97
CA PRO A 43 1.13 30.95 -1.68
C PRO A 43 1.75 29.95 -2.65
N LEU A 44 2.25 28.84 -2.12
CA LEU A 44 2.68 27.68 -2.93
C LEU A 44 1.56 27.37 -3.93
N PRO A 45 1.89 27.06 -5.19
CA PRO A 45 0.88 26.73 -6.18
C PRO A 45 0.04 25.57 -5.65
N THR A 46 -1.23 25.84 -5.42
CA THR A 46 -2.21 24.82 -5.14
C THR A 46 -2.33 24.02 -6.43
N PHE A 47 -1.92 22.75 -6.40
CA PHE A 47 -2.21 21.84 -7.48
C PHE A 47 -3.72 21.70 -7.58
N THR A 48 -4.32 22.40 -8.51
CA THR A 48 -5.65 22.08 -8.98
C THR A 48 -5.42 21.03 -10.07
N PRO A 49 -5.81 19.76 -9.87
CA PRO A 49 -5.75 18.81 -10.96
C PRO A 49 -6.58 19.39 -12.10
N THR A 50 -5.96 19.57 -13.26
CA THR A 50 -6.68 19.93 -14.47
C THR A 50 -7.64 18.78 -14.75
N PRO A 51 -8.93 19.04 -15.01
CA PRO A 51 -9.85 17.96 -15.35
C PRO A 51 -9.36 17.30 -16.63
N GLN A 52 -8.81 16.10 -16.49
CA GLN A 52 -8.65 15.17 -17.61
C GLN A 52 -10.04 14.98 -18.24
N GLY A 53 -10.08 14.83 -19.57
CA GLY A 53 -11.31 14.81 -20.35
C GLY A 53 -12.42 14.00 -19.69
N PHE A 54 -13.60 14.58 -19.63
CA PHE A 54 -14.77 14.13 -18.87
C PHE A 54 -15.16 12.66 -19.16
N SER A 55 -14.43 11.70 -18.60
CA SER A 55 -15.05 10.44 -18.25
C SER A 55 -15.86 10.72 -16.98
N THR A 56 -17.16 10.49 -17.03
CA THR A 56 -18.01 10.52 -15.84
C THR A 56 -17.36 9.61 -14.81
N PRO A 57 -17.05 10.07 -13.58
CA PRO A 57 -16.48 9.20 -12.56
C PRO A 57 -17.36 7.97 -12.43
N ILE A 58 -16.80 6.79 -12.64
CA ILE A 58 -17.54 5.55 -12.45
C ILE A 58 -17.66 5.36 -10.95
N LEU A 59 -18.77 5.79 -10.37
CA LEU A 59 -19.12 5.50 -8.99
C LEU A 59 -19.56 4.05 -8.93
N TYR A 60 -18.66 3.16 -8.58
CA TYR A 60 -19.01 1.83 -8.12
C TYR A 60 -19.54 1.95 -6.70
N GLY A 61 -20.57 1.26 -6.38
CA GLY A 61 -21.06 1.45 -5.04
C GLY A 61 -22.23 0.58 -4.68
N PRO A 62 -22.89 0.82 -3.57
CA PRO A 62 -23.71 -0.15 -2.84
C PRO A 62 -24.90 -0.73 -3.61
N ASN A 63 -25.12 -0.32 -4.84
CA ASN A 63 -26.14 -0.93 -5.69
C ASN A 63 -25.50 -2.06 -6.53
N PRO A 64 -25.79 -3.35 -6.24
CA PRO A 64 -25.23 -4.49 -6.93
C PRO A 64 -25.68 -4.59 -8.39
N ASP A 65 -26.87 -4.07 -8.71
CA ASP A 65 -27.38 -4.05 -10.08
C ASP A 65 -26.54 -3.12 -10.98
N ALA A 66 -25.76 -2.20 -10.37
CA ALA A 66 -24.89 -1.28 -11.05
C ALA A 66 -23.38 -1.68 -10.95
N PHE A 67 -23.05 -2.73 -10.17
CA PHE A 67 -21.68 -3.17 -10.01
C PHE A 67 -21.32 -4.21 -11.09
N PRO A 68 -20.30 -3.98 -11.92
CA PRO A 68 -19.96 -4.90 -13.01
C PRO A 68 -19.58 -6.29 -12.50
N ALA A 69 -20.08 -7.34 -13.16
CA ALA A 69 -19.87 -8.73 -12.73
C ALA A 69 -18.42 -9.22 -12.83
N ASN A 70 -17.58 -8.49 -13.55
CA ASN A 70 -16.16 -8.79 -13.72
C ASN A 70 -15.25 -7.88 -12.89
N VAL A 71 -15.80 -7.10 -11.95
CA VAL A 71 -15.06 -6.18 -11.07
C VAL A 71 -15.03 -6.73 -9.66
N ASN A 72 -13.85 -6.75 -9.06
CA ASN A 72 -13.66 -7.16 -7.68
C ASN A 72 -14.25 -6.13 -6.70
N PRO A 73 -15.26 -6.49 -5.88
CA PRO A 73 -15.90 -5.56 -4.94
C PRO A 73 -14.96 -5.06 -3.82
N LEU A 74 -13.78 -5.66 -3.63
CA LEU A 74 -12.80 -5.22 -2.64
C LEU A 74 -11.81 -4.20 -3.21
N THR A 75 -11.60 -4.19 -4.53
CA THR A 75 -10.64 -3.29 -5.18
C THR A 75 -11.28 -2.30 -6.15
N GLY A 76 -12.48 -2.57 -6.66
CA GLY A 76 -13.06 -1.77 -7.75
C GLY A 76 -12.38 -1.99 -9.12
N LEU A 77 -11.46 -2.95 -9.23
CA LEU A 77 -10.71 -3.27 -10.45
C LEU A 77 -11.28 -4.50 -11.16
N GLN A 78 -11.12 -4.55 -12.49
CA GLN A 78 -11.46 -5.72 -13.27
C GLN A 78 -10.57 -6.90 -12.92
N VAL A 79 -11.16 -8.10 -12.90
CA VAL A 79 -10.43 -9.36 -12.72
C VAL A 79 -10.30 -10.10 -14.04
N LYS A 80 -9.20 -10.84 -14.19
CA LYS A 80 -8.93 -11.67 -15.36
C LYS A 80 -9.94 -12.83 -15.49
N ASP A 81 -10.30 -13.42 -14.36
CA ASP A 81 -11.24 -14.54 -14.28
C ASP A 81 -12.42 -14.20 -13.35
N PRO A 82 -13.57 -13.77 -13.88
CA PRO A 82 -14.74 -13.43 -13.09
C PRO A 82 -15.35 -14.61 -12.28
N ASP A 83 -15.04 -15.85 -12.63
CA ASP A 83 -15.54 -17.00 -11.86
C ASP A 83 -14.87 -17.10 -10.48
N LEU A 84 -13.67 -16.53 -10.33
CA LEU A 84 -13.01 -16.43 -9.02
C LEU A 84 -13.72 -15.50 -8.03
N LEU A 85 -14.54 -14.56 -8.53
CA LEU A 85 -15.39 -13.71 -7.68
C LEU A 85 -16.55 -14.47 -7.03
N ARG A 86 -16.80 -15.71 -7.46
CA ARG A 86 -17.81 -16.61 -6.87
C ARG A 86 -17.20 -17.59 -5.86
N THR A 87 -15.89 -17.53 -5.69
CA THR A 87 -15.14 -18.35 -4.73
C THR A 87 -14.95 -17.54 -3.45
N PRO A 88 -15.27 -18.08 -2.26
CA PRO A 88 -15.07 -17.37 -1.01
C PRO A 88 -13.62 -16.93 -0.82
N ALA A 89 -13.41 -15.80 -0.16
CA ALA A 89 -12.07 -15.26 0.09
C ALA A 89 -11.18 -16.26 0.85
N MET A 90 -9.89 -16.22 0.55
CA MET A 90 -8.83 -16.90 1.31
C MET A 90 -8.17 -15.89 2.24
N MET A 91 -8.11 -16.19 3.53
CA MET A 91 -7.49 -15.33 4.55
C MET A 91 -6.21 -15.98 5.06
N LEU A 92 -5.06 -15.34 4.84
CA LEU A 92 -3.75 -15.90 5.17
C LEU A 92 -3.04 -15.08 6.24
N SER A 93 -2.69 -15.73 7.35
CA SER A 93 -1.86 -15.15 8.40
C SER A 93 -0.40 -15.09 7.97
N ILE A 94 0.08 -13.93 7.51
CA ILE A 94 1.43 -13.75 6.96
C ILE A 94 2.34 -13.10 7.99
N SER A 95 3.55 -13.61 8.11
CA SER A 95 4.56 -13.14 9.07
C SER A 95 5.17 -11.81 8.64
N HIS A 96 5.28 -10.89 9.59
CA HIS A 96 6.15 -9.72 9.45
C HIS A 96 7.45 -9.90 10.25
N PHE A 97 7.40 -10.65 11.35
CA PHE A 97 8.52 -10.96 12.23
C PHE A 97 8.68 -12.47 12.43
N PRO A 98 9.93 -12.97 12.55
CA PRO A 98 11.24 -12.29 12.55
C PRO A 98 11.61 -11.75 11.16
N VAL A 99 12.68 -10.93 11.08
CA VAL A 99 13.19 -10.36 9.81
C VAL A 99 13.49 -11.44 8.77
N ALA A 100 13.93 -12.61 9.20
CA ALA A 100 14.16 -13.76 8.33
C ALA A 100 12.91 -14.24 7.56
N ALA A 101 11.72 -13.76 7.94
CA ALA A 101 10.48 -13.98 7.20
C ALA A 101 10.37 -13.12 5.93
N ARG A 102 11.21 -12.09 5.82
CA ARG A 102 11.18 -11.12 4.73
C ARG A 102 12.18 -11.47 3.61
N PRO A 103 11.89 -11.10 2.38
CA PRO A 103 10.63 -10.54 1.89
C PRO A 103 9.51 -11.60 1.92
N GLN A 104 8.29 -11.15 2.16
CA GLN A 104 7.10 -11.99 2.07
C GLN A 104 6.80 -12.34 0.61
N ALA A 105 5.94 -13.34 0.40
CA ALA A 105 5.50 -13.74 -0.92
C ALA A 105 3.97 -13.68 -1.01
N GLY A 106 3.45 -12.97 -2.00
CA GLY A 106 2.04 -12.93 -2.36
C GLY A 106 1.25 -11.72 -1.84
N LEU A 107 1.85 -10.80 -1.06
CA LEU A 107 1.12 -9.63 -0.53
C LEU A 107 0.64 -8.68 -1.63
N SER A 108 1.39 -8.57 -2.73
CA SER A 108 1.03 -7.72 -3.89
C SER A 108 -0.22 -8.22 -4.65
N PHE A 109 -0.76 -9.38 -4.30
CA PHE A 109 -1.98 -9.94 -4.87
C PHE A 109 -3.19 -9.86 -3.92
N ALA A 110 -3.00 -9.38 -2.69
CA ALA A 110 -4.08 -9.31 -1.71
C ALA A 110 -4.87 -8.00 -1.86
N PRO A 111 -6.16 -8.03 -2.26
CA PRO A 111 -7.03 -6.86 -2.27
C PRO A 111 -6.96 -6.03 -1.00
N TRP A 112 -7.02 -6.69 0.15
CA TRP A 112 -6.94 -6.06 1.46
C TRP A 112 -5.88 -6.74 2.32
N ILE A 113 -5.08 -5.92 3.03
CA ILE A 113 -4.12 -6.39 4.02
C ILE A 113 -4.38 -5.70 5.34
N PHE A 114 -4.66 -6.47 6.38
CA PHE A 114 -4.73 -5.96 7.75
C PHE A 114 -3.37 -6.11 8.43
N GLU A 115 -2.82 -5.01 8.90
CA GLU A 115 -1.65 -5.02 9.80
C GLU A 115 -2.09 -4.65 11.21
N PHE A 116 -1.69 -5.43 12.20
CA PHE A 116 -2.05 -5.18 13.60
C PHE A 116 -0.94 -5.64 14.55
N SER A 117 -0.88 -4.99 15.69
CA SER A 117 0.08 -5.34 16.75
C SER A 117 -0.25 -6.70 17.35
N ILE A 118 0.79 -7.48 17.66
CA ILE A 118 0.63 -8.80 18.25
C ILE A 118 1.25 -8.90 19.65
N THR A 119 2.54 -8.60 19.81
CA THR A 119 3.27 -8.62 21.08
C THR A 119 4.66 -8.01 20.90
N GLU A 120 5.23 -7.44 21.96
CA GLU A 120 6.62 -6.95 22.01
C GLU A 120 6.99 -5.99 20.85
N GLY A 121 6.01 -5.21 20.39
CA GLY A 121 6.18 -4.28 19.27
C GLY A 121 6.20 -4.94 17.88
N ALA A 122 5.97 -6.24 17.78
CA ALA A 122 5.84 -6.91 16.49
C ALA A 122 4.42 -6.76 15.93
N THR A 123 4.30 -6.80 14.59
CA THR A 123 3.02 -6.84 13.88
C THR A 123 2.84 -8.14 13.11
N ARG A 124 1.60 -8.38 12.69
CA ARG A 124 1.19 -9.49 11.84
C ARG A 124 0.36 -8.96 10.69
N PHE A 125 0.48 -9.59 9.53
CA PHE A 125 -0.37 -9.32 8.38
C PHE A 125 -1.44 -10.41 8.24
N LEU A 126 -2.64 -9.99 7.90
CA LEU A 126 -3.68 -10.86 7.39
C LEU A 126 -3.99 -10.42 5.96
N GLY A 127 -3.51 -11.18 4.99
CA GLY A 127 -3.86 -10.96 3.60
C GLY A 127 -5.22 -11.59 3.29
N VAL A 128 -6.10 -10.82 2.66
CA VAL A 128 -7.38 -11.29 2.15
C VAL A 128 -7.27 -11.39 0.64
N PHE A 129 -7.30 -12.61 0.12
CA PHE A 129 -7.20 -12.92 -1.31
C PHE A 129 -8.58 -13.24 -1.87
N TYR A 130 -8.98 -12.53 -2.90
CA TYR A 130 -10.29 -12.68 -3.53
C TYR A 130 -10.27 -12.15 -4.96
N GLY A 131 -10.83 -12.92 -5.89
CA GLY A 131 -10.89 -12.58 -7.31
C GLY A 131 -9.63 -12.89 -8.12
N GLU A 132 -8.50 -13.13 -7.45
CA GLU A 132 -7.28 -13.64 -8.09
C GLU A 132 -6.45 -14.49 -7.11
N PHE A 133 -5.59 -15.36 -7.65
CA PHE A 133 -4.56 -16.07 -6.89
C PHE A 133 -3.19 -15.48 -7.17
N PRO A 134 -2.28 -15.47 -6.16
CA PRO A 134 -0.89 -15.13 -6.40
C PRO A 134 -0.27 -16.00 -7.49
N GLU A 135 0.57 -15.40 -8.32
CA GLU A 135 1.32 -16.11 -9.36
C GLU A 135 2.80 -15.68 -9.34
N PRO A 136 3.75 -16.63 -9.47
CA PRO A 136 5.14 -16.26 -9.58
C PRO A 136 5.39 -15.58 -10.93
N GLU A 137 6.04 -14.42 -10.88
CA GLU A 137 6.46 -13.71 -12.08
C GLU A 137 7.98 -13.78 -12.23
N ILE A 138 8.44 -13.96 -13.46
CA ILE A 138 9.86 -13.78 -13.75
C ILE A 138 10.06 -12.28 -13.99
N PRO A 139 10.87 -11.59 -13.16
CA PRO A 139 11.13 -10.18 -13.37
C PRO A 139 11.73 -9.97 -14.77
N ILE A 140 11.04 -9.20 -15.59
CA ILE A 140 11.59 -8.75 -16.86
C ILE A 140 12.53 -7.60 -16.52
N ALA A 141 13.83 -7.83 -16.66
CA ALA A 141 14.84 -6.81 -16.49
C ALA A 141 15.27 -6.31 -17.85
N GLY A 142 15.07 -5.02 -18.12
CA GLY A 142 15.76 -4.33 -19.21
C GLY A 142 17.24 -4.10 -18.85
N ASP A 143 18.02 -3.70 -19.84
CA ASP A 143 19.47 -3.51 -19.71
C ASP A 143 19.85 -2.16 -19.05
N CYS A 144 18.89 -1.42 -18.50
CA CYS A 144 19.10 -0.07 -17.99
C CYS A 144 19.54 -0.09 -16.52
N ALA A 145 20.63 0.59 -16.21
CA ALA A 145 21.19 0.67 -14.86
C ALA A 145 20.54 1.77 -14.00
N VAL A 146 19.91 2.76 -14.62
CA VAL A 146 19.27 3.89 -13.89
C VAL A 146 17.92 3.46 -13.37
N ARG A 147 17.67 3.65 -12.07
CA ARG A 147 16.36 3.43 -11.46
C ARG A 147 15.65 4.76 -11.26
N ARG A 148 14.33 4.76 -11.49
CA ARG A 148 13.50 5.91 -11.15
C ARG A 148 13.51 6.15 -9.64
N ASP A 149 13.63 7.41 -9.23
CA ASP A 149 13.48 7.82 -7.84
C ASP A 149 12.05 8.36 -7.63
N PRO A 150 11.18 7.65 -6.90
CA PRO A 150 9.81 8.10 -6.65
C PRO A 150 9.73 9.37 -5.79
N PHE A 151 10.81 9.74 -5.12
CA PHE A 151 10.86 10.95 -4.28
C PHE A 151 11.23 12.23 -5.04
N ALA A 152 11.60 12.13 -6.30
CA ALA A 152 11.92 13.32 -7.10
C ALA A 152 10.66 14.18 -7.25
N GLN A 153 10.61 15.30 -6.54
CA GLN A 153 9.52 16.27 -6.64
C GLN A 153 9.67 17.10 -7.90
N THR A 154 8.56 17.29 -8.63
CA THR A 154 8.58 17.97 -9.92
C THR A 154 7.35 18.79 -10.18
N SER A 155 7.52 19.82 -11.01
CA SER A 155 6.44 20.73 -11.37
C SER A 155 5.54 20.18 -12.48
N THR A 156 6.12 19.47 -13.45
CA THR A 156 5.41 18.91 -14.59
C THR A 156 5.99 17.55 -14.93
N LEU A 157 5.14 16.53 -14.96
CA LEU A 157 5.50 15.16 -15.24
C LEU A 157 5.07 14.78 -16.67
N LEU A 158 5.93 14.02 -17.35
CA LEU A 158 5.65 13.35 -18.60
C LEU A 158 5.97 11.87 -18.44
N GLY A 159 5.02 11.00 -18.70
CA GLY A 159 5.21 9.55 -18.64
C GLY A 159 3.91 8.81 -18.61
N ASN A 160 4.01 7.62 -18.28
CA ASN A 160 3.21 6.80 -17.39
C ASN A 160 3.74 5.36 -17.33
N ARG A 161 3.19 4.42 -18.06
CA ARG A 161 3.38 2.99 -17.79
C ARG A 161 3.81 2.20 -19.01
N ILE A 162 4.67 1.21 -18.79
CA ILE A 162 5.00 0.16 -19.75
C ILE A 162 4.39 -1.12 -19.21
N TRP A 163 3.47 -1.74 -19.97
CA TRP A 163 2.71 -2.89 -19.48
C TRP A 163 2.80 -4.09 -20.43
N TRP A 164 2.46 -5.23 -19.87
CA TRP A 164 2.36 -6.49 -20.59
C TRP A 164 0.93 -6.66 -21.12
N ASP A 165 0.75 -6.46 -22.42
CA ASP A 165 -0.51 -6.72 -23.10
C ASP A 165 -0.63 -8.24 -23.32
N GLU A 166 -1.24 -8.93 -22.34
CA GLU A 166 -1.30 -10.39 -22.30
C GLU A 166 -2.18 -10.97 -23.41
N ASN A 167 -3.22 -10.25 -23.81
CA ASN A 167 -4.20 -10.70 -24.79
C ASN A 167 -3.97 -10.10 -26.20
N ALA A 168 -2.98 -9.21 -26.33
CA ALA A 168 -2.57 -8.53 -27.56
C ALA A 168 -3.71 -7.73 -28.22
N ASN A 169 -4.56 -7.07 -27.41
CA ASN A 169 -5.68 -6.26 -27.91
C ASN A 169 -5.38 -4.76 -27.99
N GLY A 170 -4.23 -4.30 -27.46
CA GLY A 170 -3.80 -2.90 -27.44
C GLY A 170 -4.44 -2.05 -26.35
N ILE A 171 -5.19 -2.65 -25.42
CA ILE A 171 -5.87 -1.98 -24.31
C ILE A 171 -5.28 -2.48 -22.99
N GLN A 172 -4.93 -1.57 -22.09
CA GLN A 172 -4.46 -1.90 -20.76
C GLN A 172 -5.63 -2.26 -19.84
N GLU A 173 -5.79 -3.53 -19.57
CA GLU A 173 -6.72 -4.00 -18.53
C GLU A 173 -6.11 -3.88 -17.13
N ASP A 174 -6.98 -3.74 -16.11
CA ASP A 174 -6.55 -3.53 -14.71
C ASP A 174 -5.71 -4.71 -14.17
N TYR A 175 -5.90 -5.92 -14.68
CA TYR A 175 -5.14 -7.12 -14.31
C TYR A 175 -3.79 -7.23 -15.02
N GLU A 176 -3.53 -6.41 -16.05
CA GLU A 176 -2.29 -6.48 -16.80
C GLU A 176 -1.13 -5.82 -16.06
N LYS A 177 -0.02 -6.52 -16.04
CA LYS A 177 1.13 -6.20 -15.18
C LYS A 177 2.08 -5.23 -15.88
N GLY A 178 2.63 -4.29 -15.12
CA GLY A 178 3.69 -3.42 -15.63
C GLY A 178 5.00 -4.16 -15.86
N ILE A 179 5.82 -3.67 -16.81
CA ILE A 179 7.15 -4.22 -17.14
C ILE A 179 8.23 -3.30 -16.60
N GLY A 180 9.04 -3.80 -15.67
CA GLY A 180 10.16 -3.07 -15.10
C GLY A 180 11.44 -3.19 -15.91
N GLY A 181 12.37 -2.24 -15.68
CA GLY A 181 13.72 -2.30 -16.25
C GLY A 181 13.84 -1.89 -17.73
N ILE A 182 12.80 -1.35 -18.33
CA ILE A 182 12.84 -0.83 -19.71
C ILE A 182 13.48 0.56 -19.70
N CYS A 183 14.55 0.75 -20.50
CA CYS A 183 15.14 2.06 -20.69
C CYS A 183 14.24 2.97 -21.52
N VAL A 184 14.06 4.19 -21.07
CA VAL A 184 13.26 5.21 -21.74
C VAL A 184 14.08 6.48 -21.89
N ASN A 185 14.16 7.00 -23.10
CA ASN A 185 14.89 8.21 -23.45
C ASN A 185 13.94 9.33 -23.81
N LEU A 186 14.24 10.53 -23.35
CA LEU A 186 13.52 11.76 -23.68
C LEU A 186 14.35 12.64 -24.62
N TYR A 187 13.75 13.07 -25.72
CA TYR A 187 14.35 13.98 -26.69
C TYR A 187 13.52 15.26 -26.81
N ASP A 188 14.19 16.38 -27.08
CA ASP A 188 13.54 17.63 -27.44
C ASP A 188 13.03 17.64 -28.92
N ALA A 189 12.36 18.73 -29.31
CA ALA A 189 11.86 18.91 -30.69
C ALA A 189 12.97 18.95 -31.76
N ALA A 190 14.23 19.19 -31.37
CA ALA A 190 15.37 19.14 -32.27
C ALA A 190 16.01 17.75 -32.37
N GLY A 191 15.50 16.77 -31.62
CA GLY A 191 16.02 15.41 -31.56
C GLY A 191 17.26 15.26 -30.67
N GLN A 192 17.52 16.21 -29.76
CA GLN A 192 18.59 16.12 -28.80
C GLN A 192 18.12 15.32 -27.59
N LEU A 193 18.92 14.34 -27.14
CA LEU A 193 18.66 13.58 -25.92
C LEU A 193 18.77 14.52 -24.69
N LEU A 194 17.72 14.61 -23.90
CA LEU A 194 17.62 15.42 -22.69
C LEU A 194 17.81 14.62 -21.42
N GLN A 195 17.09 13.51 -21.30
CA GLN A 195 17.05 12.68 -20.10
C GLN A 195 16.94 11.20 -20.45
N GLU A 196 17.38 10.35 -19.54
CA GLU A 196 17.15 8.90 -19.58
C GLU A 196 16.58 8.46 -18.24
N THR A 197 15.65 7.50 -18.26
CA THR A 197 15.07 6.86 -17.09
C THR A 197 14.85 5.37 -17.34
N THR A 198 14.32 4.68 -16.35
CA THR A 198 13.98 3.26 -16.42
C THR A 198 12.60 3.08 -15.86
N SER A 199 11.80 2.17 -16.43
CA SER A 199 10.57 1.75 -15.76
C SER A 199 10.88 1.03 -14.44
N ASP A 200 10.13 1.33 -13.41
CA ASP A 200 10.22 0.65 -12.11
C ASP A 200 9.60 -0.77 -12.15
N SER A 201 9.60 -1.48 -11.02
CA SER A 201 9.09 -2.85 -10.94
C SER A 201 7.61 -3.00 -11.31
N ASN A 202 6.85 -1.91 -11.28
CA ASN A 202 5.43 -1.87 -11.64
C ASN A 202 5.17 -1.25 -13.01
N GLY A 203 6.25 -0.98 -13.76
CA GLY A 203 6.21 -0.49 -15.12
C GLY A 203 6.15 1.03 -15.27
N TYR A 204 6.09 1.79 -14.17
CA TYR A 204 5.99 3.24 -14.25
C TYR A 204 7.32 3.90 -14.57
N TYR A 205 7.30 4.88 -15.46
CA TYR A 205 8.43 5.73 -15.81
C TYR A 205 7.99 7.20 -15.90
N GLY A 206 8.90 8.13 -15.72
CA GLY A 206 8.55 9.54 -15.85
C GLY A 206 9.74 10.46 -15.95
N PHE A 207 9.49 11.61 -16.54
CA PHE A 207 10.42 12.70 -16.75
C PHE A 207 9.88 13.99 -16.16
N ASN A 208 10.79 14.81 -15.67
CA ASN A 208 10.51 16.18 -15.28
C ASN A 208 10.79 17.08 -16.47
N VAL A 209 9.78 17.80 -16.92
CA VAL A 209 9.87 18.60 -18.13
C VAL A 209 9.23 19.98 -17.95
N GLU A 210 9.68 20.94 -18.74
CA GLU A 210 8.96 22.19 -18.96
C GLU A 210 7.93 22.00 -20.08
N PRO A 211 6.91 22.87 -20.21
CA PRO A 211 5.99 22.80 -21.34
C PRO A 211 6.73 22.84 -22.70
N GLY A 212 6.37 21.95 -23.61
CA GLY A 212 7.04 21.83 -24.89
C GLY A 212 6.73 20.55 -25.65
N MET A 213 7.33 20.41 -26.84
CA MET A 213 7.24 19.21 -27.67
C MET A 213 8.39 18.25 -27.34
N TYR A 214 8.05 17.00 -27.10
CA TYR A 214 8.99 15.95 -26.75
C TYR A 214 8.76 14.69 -27.56
N THR A 215 9.82 13.88 -27.68
CA THR A 215 9.75 12.51 -28.20
C THR A 215 10.28 11.56 -27.12
N VAL A 216 9.49 10.56 -26.79
CA VAL A 216 9.88 9.46 -25.87
C VAL A 216 10.22 8.23 -26.70
N GLU A 217 11.39 7.65 -26.46
CA GLU A 217 11.87 6.43 -27.13
C GLU A 217 11.99 5.30 -26.12
N TYR A 218 11.37 4.16 -26.41
CA TYR A 218 11.40 2.97 -25.56
C TYR A 218 12.42 1.96 -26.09
N LYS A 219 13.44 1.63 -25.30
CA LYS A 219 14.47 0.65 -25.66
C LYS A 219 14.08 -0.74 -25.15
N ILE A 220 13.24 -1.41 -25.93
CA ILE A 220 12.76 -2.75 -25.58
C ILE A 220 13.73 -3.85 -26.04
N PRO A 221 13.86 -4.97 -25.30
CA PRO A 221 14.59 -6.16 -25.72
C PRO A 221 14.05 -6.73 -27.03
N ALA A 222 14.89 -7.44 -27.77
CA ALA A 222 14.54 -7.97 -29.10
C ALA A 222 13.40 -9.03 -29.08
N TRP A 223 13.17 -9.65 -27.93
CA TRP A 223 12.11 -10.64 -27.72
C TRP A 223 10.75 -10.01 -27.36
N LEU A 224 10.67 -8.65 -27.28
CA LEU A 224 9.44 -7.88 -27.14
C LEU A 224 9.15 -7.10 -28.41
N LYS A 225 7.87 -6.89 -28.70
CA LYS A 225 7.36 -5.95 -29.69
C LYS A 225 6.22 -5.13 -29.08
N PHE A 226 5.98 -3.95 -29.64
CA PHE A 226 4.85 -3.13 -29.22
C PHE A 226 3.54 -3.74 -29.71
N THR A 227 2.50 -3.55 -28.94
CA THR A 227 1.12 -3.81 -29.33
C THR A 227 0.62 -2.75 -30.33
N GLU A 228 -0.62 -2.86 -30.77
CA GLU A 228 -1.23 -1.90 -31.68
C GLU A 228 -1.45 -0.55 -30.96
N LYS A 229 -1.12 0.54 -31.66
CA LYS A 229 -1.18 1.90 -31.12
C LYS A 229 -2.59 2.47 -31.17
N ASN A 230 -2.96 3.26 -30.15
CA ASN A 230 -4.18 4.08 -30.07
C ASN A 230 -5.47 3.23 -30.21
N ILE A 231 -5.55 2.12 -29.49
CA ILE A 231 -6.75 1.27 -29.43
C ILE A 231 -7.50 1.53 -28.13
N GLY A 232 -8.66 2.18 -28.23
CA GLY A 232 -9.54 2.39 -27.10
C GLY A 232 -9.50 3.80 -26.53
N ASN A 233 -9.30 3.91 -25.22
CA ASN A 233 -9.29 5.17 -24.49
C ASN A 233 -7.86 5.60 -24.20
N GLU A 234 -7.56 6.88 -24.40
CA GLU A 234 -6.24 7.50 -24.20
C GLU A 234 -5.56 7.14 -22.86
N ASP A 235 -6.33 6.94 -21.80
CA ASP A 235 -5.79 6.57 -20.49
C ASP A 235 -5.39 5.09 -20.38
N LYS A 236 -5.68 4.26 -21.39
CA LYS A 236 -5.51 2.80 -21.37
C LYS A 236 -5.03 2.21 -22.69
N ASP A 237 -4.62 3.02 -23.62
CA ASP A 237 -4.08 2.54 -24.90
C ASP A 237 -2.55 2.57 -24.94
N SER A 238 -1.95 2.20 -26.06
CA SER A 238 -0.51 2.28 -26.29
C SER A 238 -0.20 3.45 -27.22
N ASP A 239 0.63 4.39 -26.79
CA ASP A 239 1.07 5.54 -27.59
C ASP A 239 2.29 5.25 -28.45
N ALA A 240 3.00 4.21 -28.13
CA ALA A 240 4.24 3.87 -28.81
C ALA A 240 4.01 3.40 -30.23
N ASP A 241 4.58 4.10 -31.22
CA ASP A 241 4.60 3.62 -32.60
C ASP A 241 5.41 2.32 -32.72
N PRO A 242 4.80 1.21 -33.18
CA PRO A 242 5.46 -0.10 -33.20
C PRO A 242 6.72 -0.17 -34.08
N LEU A 243 6.83 0.66 -35.10
CA LEU A 243 7.97 0.68 -36.00
C LEU A 243 9.05 1.68 -35.55
N ALA A 244 8.62 2.89 -35.15
CA ALA A 244 9.53 3.93 -34.69
C ALA A 244 10.03 3.70 -33.27
N ARG A 245 9.31 2.90 -32.46
CA ARG A 245 9.56 2.65 -31.03
C ARG A 245 9.53 3.94 -30.19
N ARG A 246 8.67 4.88 -30.59
CA ARG A 246 8.61 6.24 -30.05
C ARG A 246 7.16 6.70 -29.93
N ALA A 247 6.96 7.59 -28.95
CA ALA A 247 5.75 8.38 -28.83
C ALA A 247 6.10 9.87 -28.83
N GLU A 248 5.24 10.71 -29.41
CA GLU A 248 5.39 12.16 -29.43
C GLU A 248 4.39 12.76 -28.42
N ALA A 249 4.82 13.79 -27.68
CA ALA A 249 4.01 14.46 -26.69
C ALA A 249 4.12 15.99 -26.80
N ASP A 250 2.97 16.67 -26.83
CA ASP A 250 2.86 18.12 -26.64
C ASP A 250 2.46 18.39 -25.18
N VAL A 251 3.45 18.65 -24.34
CA VAL A 251 3.28 18.82 -22.91
C VAL A 251 2.95 20.27 -22.58
N GLN A 252 1.72 20.53 -22.17
CA GLN A 252 1.28 21.83 -21.68
C GLN A 252 1.12 21.84 -20.13
N SER A 253 0.89 20.68 -19.55
CA SER A 253 0.80 20.40 -18.11
C SER A 253 1.25 18.95 -17.89
N THR A 254 1.20 18.46 -16.64
CA THR A 254 1.46 17.03 -16.34
C THR A 254 0.65 16.13 -17.26
N LEU A 255 1.34 15.20 -17.95
CA LEU A 255 0.79 14.26 -18.91
C LEU A 255 1.16 12.84 -18.47
N LEU A 256 0.20 12.09 -17.97
CA LEU A 256 0.36 10.75 -17.37
C LEU A 256 -0.48 9.70 -18.12
N TYR A 257 -0.48 9.75 -19.43
CA TYR A 257 -1.11 8.75 -20.29
C TYR A 257 -0.25 8.42 -21.51
N LEU A 258 1.05 8.66 -21.43
CA LEU A 258 1.97 8.26 -22.50
C LEU A 258 2.47 6.85 -22.23
N ASP A 259 1.71 5.88 -22.69
CA ASP A 259 1.84 4.47 -22.32
C ASP A 259 2.45 3.60 -23.42
N ALA A 260 3.00 2.45 -23.05
CA ALA A 260 3.55 1.50 -24.02
C ALA A 260 3.18 0.05 -23.68
N GLY A 261 2.27 -0.52 -24.44
CA GLY A 261 1.90 -1.92 -24.38
C GLY A 261 2.91 -2.80 -25.14
N LEU A 262 3.33 -3.90 -24.51
CA LEU A 262 4.31 -4.83 -25.06
C LEU A 262 3.77 -6.25 -25.07
N VAL A 263 4.07 -6.98 -26.15
CA VAL A 263 3.74 -8.38 -26.34
C VAL A 263 4.99 -9.19 -26.71
N LEU A 264 4.94 -10.51 -26.60
CA LEU A 264 6.03 -11.37 -27.05
C LEU A 264 6.23 -11.25 -28.57
N SER A 265 7.49 -11.19 -28.99
CA SER A 265 7.86 -11.37 -30.39
C SER A 265 7.80 -12.86 -30.75
N GLU A 266 7.24 -13.20 -31.90
CA GLU A 266 7.14 -14.59 -32.37
C GLU A 266 8.52 -15.25 -32.60
N GLU A 267 9.59 -14.46 -32.72
CA GLU A 267 10.92 -14.95 -33.11
C GLU A 267 11.72 -15.60 -31.98
N THR A 268 11.30 -15.45 -30.71
CA THR A 268 12.04 -16.03 -29.59
C THR A 268 11.09 -16.47 -28.48
N ASN A 269 11.13 -17.77 -28.17
CA ASN A 269 10.58 -18.24 -26.89
C ASN A 269 11.65 -17.90 -25.82
N PRO A 270 11.45 -16.87 -24.98
CA PRO A 270 12.43 -16.57 -23.95
C PRO A 270 12.29 -17.62 -22.85
N SER A 271 13.15 -18.61 -22.87
CA SER A 271 13.67 -19.05 -21.57
C SER A 271 14.41 -17.82 -21.04
N VAL A 272 13.67 -16.98 -20.30
CA VAL A 272 14.11 -15.67 -19.83
C VAL A 272 15.45 -15.85 -19.13
N ASN A 273 16.54 -15.53 -19.80
CA ASN A 273 17.93 -15.46 -19.30
C ASN A 273 18.39 -16.55 -18.31
N GLY A 274 17.80 -17.75 -18.35
CA GLY A 274 18.13 -18.84 -17.42
C GLY A 274 17.72 -18.59 -15.95
N VAL A 275 16.96 -17.54 -15.69
CA VAL A 275 16.41 -17.26 -14.36
C VAL A 275 15.17 -18.14 -14.17
N ALA A 276 15.23 -19.05 -13.21
CA ALA A 276 14.04 -19.80 -12.81
C ALA A 276 13.02 -18.87 -12.13
N PRO A 277 11.71 -19.09 -12.35
CA PRO A 277 10.70 -18.38 -11.59
C PRO A 277 10.88 -18.65 -10.08
N PRO A 278 10.50 -17.71 -9.22
CA PRO A 278 10.48 -17.95 -7.79
C PRO A 278 9.56 -19.14 -7.45
N PRO A 279 9.77 -19.80 -6.30
CA PRO A 279 8.88 -20.87 -5.87
C PRO A 279 7.43 -20.40 -5.83
N ALA A 280 6.50 -21.20 -6.38
CA ALA A 280 5.07 -20.91 -6.42
C ALA A 280 4.44 -21.14 -5.02
N GLU A 281 4.82 -20.31 -4.06
CA GLU A 281 4.45 -20.41 -2.65
C GLU A 281 4.14 -19.03 -2.06
N VAL A 282 3.18 -18.97 -1.14
CA VAL A 282 2.78 -17.77 -0.40
C VAL A 282 3.20 -17.88 1.06
N GLY A 283 3.51 -16.77 1.67
CA GLY A 283 3.84 -16.69 3.08
C GLY A 283 5.06 -15.82 3.41
N PRO A 284 5.74 -16.06 4.54
CA PRO A 284 5.57 -17.20 5.47
C PRO A 284 4.26 -17.13 6.28
N ILE A 285 3.58 -18.25 6.37
CA ILE A 285 2.35 -18.40 7.17
C ILE A 285 2.73 -18.54 8.66
N ARG A 286 1.98 -17.88 9.53
CA ARG A 286 2.24 -17.85 10.97
C ARG A 286 0.96 -18.05 11.79
N SER A 287 1.10 -17.84 13.09
CA SER A 287 0.05 -18.11 14.07
C SER A 287 -1.19 -17.23 13.87
N GLY A 288 -2.36 -17.84 14.08
CA GLY A 288 -3.64 -17.16 14.17
C GLY A 288 -3.72 -16.25 15.42
N ARG A 289 -4.61 -15.27 15.37
CA ARG A 289 -4.85 -14.26 16.40
C ARG A 289 -6.35 -14.07 16.63
N LEU A 290 -6.74 -13.54 17.76
CA LEU A 290 -8.16 -13.34 18.12
C LEU A 290 -8.87 -12.42 17.12
N LEU A 291 -8.26 -11.31 16.74
CA LEU A 291 -8.79 -10.37 15.73
C LEU A 291 -9.23 -11.06 14.43
N TYR A 292 -8.67 -12.22 14.10
CA TYR A 292 -9.07 -12.94 12.89
C TYR A 292 -10.50 -13.47 12.95
N ILE A 293 -11.06 -13.64 14.15
CA ILE A 293 -12.44 -14.04 14.33
C ILE A 293 -13.36 -12.95 13.78
N ASP A 294 -13.12 -11.70 14.18
CA ASP A 294 -13.91 -10.54 13.75
C ASP A 294 -13.77 -10.32 12.24
N ILE A 295 -12.53 -10.36 11.73
CA ILE A 295 -12.30 -10.19 10.29
C ILE A 295 -12.95 -11.33 9.49
N HIS A 296 -12.91 -12.58 9.98
CA HIS A 296 -13.59 -13.70 9.34
C HIS A 296 -15.11 -13.49 9.25
N ASN A 297 -15.69 -12.83 10.24
CA ASN A 297 -17.12 -12.52 10.22
C ASN A 297 -17.50 -11.50 9.13
N PHE A 298 -16.55 -10.61 8.74
CA PHE A 298 -16.74 -9.70 7.61
C PHE A 298 -16.70 -10.40 6.26
N PHE A 299 -15.97 -11.52 6.19
CA PHE A 299 -15.83 -12.34 5.01
C PHE A 299 -16.48 -13.72 5.23
N PRO A 300 -17.81 -13.79 5.35
CA PRO A 300 -18.49 -15.05 5.62
C PRO A 300 -18.10 -16.08 4.56
N ASN A 301 -17.94 -17.32 5.04
CA ASN A 301 -17.52 -18.45 4.23
C ASN A 301 -16.05 -18.42 3.77
N SER A 302 -15.26 -17.41 4.14
CA SER A 302 -13.83 -17.40 3.82
C SER A 302 -13.08 -18.61 4.42
N CYS A 303 -12.00 -19.02 3.75
CA CYS A 303 -11.09 -20.05 4.25
C CYS A 303 -9.93 -19.39 4.99
N PHE A 304 -9.83 -19.65 6.29
CA PHE A 304 -8.74 -19.09 7.09
C PHE A 304 -7.56 -20.06 7.19
N VAL A 305 -6.38 -19.61 6.75
CA VAL A 305 -5.13 -20.38 6.67
C VAL A 305 -4.10 -19.78 7.64
N PHE A 306 -3.67 -20.58 8.60
CA PHE A 306 -2.63 -20.20 9.56
C PHE A 306 -1.81 -21.42 10.00
N ALA A 307 -0.66 -21.21 10.68
CA ALA A 307 0.26 -22.30 10.98
C ALA A 307 0.14 -22.83 12.42
N SER A 308 -0.26 -21.99 13.37
CA SER A 308 -0.43 -22.36 14.79
C SER A 308 -1.26 -21.28 15.49
N ALA A 309 -1.57 -21.48 16.77
CA ALA A 309 -2.06 -20.43 17.66
C ALA A 309 -1.74 -20.80 19.12
N SER A 310 -1.86 -19.82 20.02
CA SER A 310 -1.82 -20.12 21.45
C SER A 310 -2.88 -21.16 21.81
N PRO A 311 -2.57 -22.15 22.67
CA PRO A 311 -3.54 -23.18 23.06
C PRO A 311 -4.86 -22.62 23.63
N GLN A 312 -4.81 -21.41 24.20
CA GLN A 312 -5.97 -20.75 24.77
C GLN A 312 -6.96 -20.26 23.73
N ILE A 313 -6.47 -19.87 22.53
CA ILE A 313 -7.31 -19.29 21.48
C ILE A 313 -7.52 -20.23 20.29
N LEU A 314 -6.66 -21.23 20.11
CA LEU A 314 -6.75 -22.14 18.97
C LEU A 314 -8.15 -22.77 18.79
N PRO A 315 -8.86 -23.18 19.87
CA PRO A 315 -10.20 -23.77 19.72
C PRO A 315 -11.27 -22.78 19.24
N THR A 316 -11.04 -21.46 19.40
CA THR A 316 -12.01 -20.40 19.02
C THR A 316 -11.82 -19.88 17.61
N LEU A 317 -10.62 -20.12 17.03
CA LEU A 317 -10.33 -19.63 15.67
C LEU A 317 -11.10 -20.41 14.61
N PRO A 318 -11.65 -19.73 13.60
CA PRO A 318 -12.20 -20.42 12.43
C PRO A 318 -11.05 -21.16 11.72
N GLN A 319 -11.22 -22.49 11.55
CA GLN A 319 -10.18 -23.34 10.97
C GLN A 319 -10.63 -23.86 9.61
N CYS A 320 -9.98 -23.43 8.54
CA CYS A 320 -10.09 -24.05 7.25
C CYS A 320 -8.86 -24.93 6.99
N TYR A 321 -7.66 -24.37 7.14
CA TYR A 321 -6.44 -25.14 6.97
C TYR A 321 -5.33 -24.71 7.93
N LEU A 322 -4.76 -25.68 8.65
CA LEU A 322 -3.61 -25.48 9.52
C LEU A 322 -2.34 -25.94 8.80
N VAL A 323 -1.50 -24.97 8.41
CA VAL A 323 -0.23 -25.26 7.72
C VAL A 323 0.74 -25.91 8.71
N PRO A 324 1.40 -27.04 8.38
CA PRO A 324 2.46 -27.59 9.20
C PRO A 324 3.57 -26.54 9.43
N HIS A 325 3.89 -26.27 10.68
CA HIS A 325 4.80 -25.20 11.07
C HIS A 325 6.16 -25.76 11.47
N ASP A 326 7.22 -25.21 10.86
CA ASP A 326 8.58 -25.33 11.36
C ASP A 326 9.02 -24.00 11.99
N GLU A 327 9.15 -23.97 13.31
CA GLU A 327 9.54 -22.75 14.05
C GLU A 327 10.94 -22.26 13.68
N ALA A 328 11.82 -23.16 13.27
CA ALA A 328 13.20 -22.82 12.91
C ALA A 328 13.31 -22.03 11.60
N SER A 329 12.35 -22.15 10.69
CA SER A 329 12.37 -21.52 9.37
C SER A 329 11.76 -20.10 9.31
N GLY A 330 11.32 -19.55 10.44
CA GLY A 330 10.65 -18.23 10.47
C GLY A 330 9.19 -18.24 10.02
N GLY A 331 8.65 -19.40 9.63
CA GLY A 331 7.26 -19.60 9.20
C GLY A 331 7.18 -20.61 8.06
N ALA A 332 6.00 -21.20 7.86
CA ALA A 332 5.75 -22.16 6.81
C ALA A 332 5.31 -21.46 5.51
N MET A 333 5.76 -21.95 4.37
CA MET A 333 5.22 -21.54 3.07
C MET A 333 4.07 -22.47 2.69
N ILE A 334 3.09 -21.93 1.95
CA ILE A 334 2.00 -22.71 1.37
C ILE A 334 2.07 -22.63 -0.15
N ALA A 335 2.07 -23.80 -0.81
CA ALA A 335 2.05 -23.85 -2.27
C ALA A 335 0.76 -23.20 -2.82
N ILE A 336 0.90 -22.39 -3.86
CA ILE A 336 -0.23 -21.72 -4.53
C ILE A 336 -1.26 -22.74 -5.01
N GLN A 337 -0.82 -23.88 -5.54
CA GLN A 337 -1.75 -24.94 -5.94
C GLN A 337 -2.59 -25.44 -4.76
N LYS A 338 -2.00 -25.57 -3.56
CA LYS A 338 -2.76 -25.96 -2.37
C LYS A 338 -3.78 -24.88 -1.96
N LEU A 339 -3.48 -23.60 -2.16
CA LEU A 339 -4.46 -22.52 -1.95
C LEU A 339 -5.63 -22.64 -2.93
N LYS A 340 -5.34 -22.90 -4.21
CA LYS A 340 -6.38 -23.12 -5.24
C LYS A 340 -7.25 -24.33 -4.89
N ASP A 341 -6.64 -25.45 -4.48
CA ASP A 341 -7.37 -26.66 -4.06
C ASP A 341 -8.27 -26.38 -2.84
N LEU A 342 -7.77 -25.68 -1.82
CA LEU A 342 -8.54 -25.32 -0.62
C LEU A 342 -9.69 -24.37 -0.95
N ALA A 343 -9.49 -23.42 -1.86
CA ALA A 343 -10.54 -22.51 -2.28
C ALA A 343 -11.67 -23.25 -3.00
N GLU A 344 -11.32 -24.21 -3.87
CA GLU A 344 -12.29 -25.04 -4.57
C GLU A 344 -13.04 -25.98 -3.61
N GLU A 345 -12.31 -26.69 -2.72
CA GLU A 345 -12.90 -27.53 -1.67
C GLU A 345 -13.88 -26.72 -0.79
N ASN A 346 -13.49 -25.48 -0.45
CA ASN A 346 -14.32 -24.58 0.35
C ASN A 346 -15.57 -24.13 -0.43
N ARG A 347 -15.44 -23.84 -1.72
CA ARG A 347 -16.54 -23.48 -2.61
C ARG A 347 -17.54 -24.64 -2.77
N GLU A 348 -17.06 -25.85 -3.04
CA GLU A 348 -17.88 -27.06 -3.23
C GLU A 348 -18.63 -27.47 -1.96
N SER A 349 -18.01 -27.28 -0.78
CA SER A 349 -18.61 -27.65 0.50
C SER A 349 -19.81 -26.77 0.87
N ARG A 350 -20.03 -25.68 0.17
CA ARG A 350 -21.05 -24.67 0.47
C ARG A 350 -21.97 -24.48 -0.73
N SER A 351 -23.28 -24.48 -0.50
CA SER A 351 -24.24 -24.22 -1.55
C SER A 351 -24.50 -22.72 -1.68
N GLY A 352 -24.19 -22.13 -2.81
CA GLY A 352 -24.56 -20.74 -3.12
C GLY A 352 -23.45 -19.94 -3.83
N ASN A 353 -23.83 -18.81 -4.38
CA ASN A 353 -22.90 -17.82 -4.90
C ASN A 353 -22.37 -17.01 -3.72
N PHE A 354 -21.05 -16.88 -3.64
CA PHE A 354 -20.37 -16.08 -2.62
C PHE A 354 -19.87 -14.80 -3.28
N THR A 355 -20.56 -13.70 -3.03
CA THR A 355 -20.12 -12.38 -3.42
C THR A 355 -20.19 -11.47 -2.20
N TYR A 356 -19.23 -10.56 -2.08
CA TYR A 356 -19.23 -9.53 -1.05
C TYR A 356 -19.83 -8.25 -1.62
N ALA A 357 -20.46 -7.45 -0.75
CA ALA A 357 -20.92 -6.13 -1.14
C ALA A 357 -19.71 -5.17 -1.27
N SER A 358 -19.77 -4.30 -2.26
CA SER A 358 -18.69 -3.35 -2.55
C SER A 358 -18.75 -2.11 -1.66
N ASN A 359 -17.58 -1.51 -1.40
CA ASN A 359 -17.48 -0.10 -1.06
C ASN A 359 -17.74 0.78 -2.29
N VAL A 360 -17.84 2.10 -2.07
CA VAL A 360 -17.87 3.06 -3.17
C VAL A 360 -16.44 3.27 -3.66
N PHE A 361 -16.23 3.22 -4.97
CA PHE A 361 -14.95 3.51 -5.60
C PHE A 361 -15.05 4.72 -6.54
N SER A 362 -13.99 5.51 -6.60
CA SER A 362 -13.88 6.65 -7.52
C SER A 362 -12.41 6.98 -7.79
N GLU A 363 -12.07 7.25 -9.04
CA GLU A 363 -10.77 7.82 -9.41
C GLU A 363 -10.62 9.25 -8.88
N THR A 364 -11.73 9.98 -8.76
CA THR A 364 -11.71 11.33 -8.20
C THR A 364 -11.67 11.24 -6.66
N PRO A 365 -10.66 11.86 -6.02
CA PRO A 365 -10.57 11.88 -4.56
C PRO A 365 -11.73 12.68 -3.93
N PRO A 366 -12.07 12.40 -2.65
CA PRO A 366 -13.01 13.23 -1.90
C PRO A 366 -12.56 14.69 -1.86
N ALA A 367 -13.51 15.61 -1.78
CA ALA A 367 -13.19 17.04 -1.64
C ALA A 367 -12.56 17.34 -0.28
N GLY A 368 -11.64 18.29 -0.23
CA GLY A 368 -10.95 18.68 1.00
C GLY A 368 -9.75 17.78 1.31
N GLY A 369 -9.48 17.56 2.60
CA GLY A 369 -8.32 16.79 3.04
C GLY A 369 -7.05 17.63 3.22
N TRP A 370 -5.99 16.97 3.61
CA TRP A 370 -4.66 17.57 3.85
C TRP A 370 -3.61 16.85 3.04
N VAL A 371 -2.61 17.56 2.51
CA VAL A 371 -1.49 16.96 1.79
C VAL A 371 -0.82 15.89 2.64
N ALA A 372 -0.59 14.71 2.06
CA ALA A 372 -0.01 13.55 2.71
C ALA A 372 0.89 12.76 1.74
N ASN A 373 2.04 13.35 1.42
CA ASN A 373 3.01 12.71 0.51
C ASN A 373 3.79 11.58 1.16
N ARG A 374 3.82 11.55 2.51
CA ARG A 374 4.52 10.53 3.28
C ARG A 374 3.76 10.20 4.56
N ILE A 375 3.71 8.93 4.90
CA ILE A 375 3.10 8.42 6.12
C ILE A 375 4.14 7.55 6.81
N ASP A 376 4.71 8.01 7.92
CA ASP A 376 5.61 7.22 8.74
C ASP A 376 4.80 6.50 9.82
N VAL A 377 4.94 5.18 9.93
CA VAL A 377 4.26 4.35 10.91
C VAL A 377 5.27 3.85 11.92
N TYR A 378 5.08 4.24 13.18
CA TYR A 378 5.93 3.81 14.29
C TYR A 378 5.12 2.92 15.23
N VAL A 379 5.38 1.63 15.20
CA VAL A 379 4.81 0.66 16.14
C VAL A 379 5.73 0.52 17.35
N ALA A 380 7.02 0.28 17.10
CA ALA A 380 8.05 0.14 18.12
C ALA A 380 9.43 0.54 17.55
N TYR A 381 10.45 0.61 18.41
CA TYR A 381 11.80 0.96 17.99
C TYR A 381 12.33 0.08 16.83
N ARG A 382 11.98 -1.21 16.83
CA ARG A 382 12.36 -2.17 15.78
C ARG A 382 11.21 -2.54 14.85
N ASN A 383 10.22 -1.68 14.73
CA ASN A 383 9.10 -1.89 13.83
C ASN A 383 8.61 -0.54 13.34
N GLN A 384 9.25 -0.08 12.30
CA GLN A 384 8.96 1.18 11.64
C GLN A 384 8.76 0.92 10.15
N SER A 385 7.80 1.59 9.58
CA SER A 385 7.53 1.53 8.14
C SER A 385 7.10 2.89 7.63
N ALA A 386 7.08 3.07 6.33
CA ALA A 386 6.55 4.27 5.71
C ALA A 386 5.82 3.92 4.42
N PHE A 387 4.85 4.77 4.09
CA PHE A 387 4.20 4.79 2.80
C PHE A 387 4.48 6.15 2.16
N VAL A 388 4.99 6.13 0.93
CA VAL A 388 5.38 7.33 0.20
C VAL A 388 4.57 7.41 -1.07
N TYR A 389 3.85 8.52 -1.23
CA TYR A 389 3.01 8.75 -2.39
C TYR A 389 3.87 8.99 -3.64
N ASP A 390 3.57 8.26 -4.68
CA ASP A 390 4.14 8.44 -6.00
C ASP A 390 3.07 8.97 -6.96
N PRO A 391 3.22 10.20 -7.47
CA PRO A 391 2.21 10.80 -8.34
C PRO A 391 2.10 10.17 -9.73
N LEU A 392 3.11 9.38 -10.16
CA LEU A 392 3.04 8.64 -11.43
C LEU A 392 2.10 7.45 -11.34
N SER A 393 2.30 6.61 -10.32
CA SER A 393 1.42 5.46 -10.08
C SER A 393 0.11 5.84 -9.39
N GLY A 394 0.06 7.03 -8.78
CA GLY A 394 -1.08 7.45 -7.96
C GLY A 394 -1.30 6.61 -6.71
N SER A 395 -0.27 5.90 -6.24
CA SER A 395 -0.31 4.97 -5.11
C SER A 395 0.74 5.31 -4.06
N TYR A 396 0.64 4.69 -2.89
CA TYR A 396 1.62 4.78 -1.81
C TYR A 396 2.54 3.56 -1.85
N TRP A 397 3.83 3.80 -1.96
CA TRP A 397 4.87 2.78 -1.98
C TRP A 397 5.36 2.48 -0.58
N ARG A 398 5.40 1.20 -0.23
CA ARG A 398 5.74 0.75 1.12
C ARG A 398 7.25 0.58 1.31
N TYR A 399 7.72 1.07 2.46
CA TYR A 399 9.09 0.93 2.96
C TYR A 399 9.06 0.37 4.37
N VAL A 400 10.08 -0.39 4.74
CA VAL A 400 10.16 -1.07 6.03
C VAL A 400 11.61 -1.08 6.55
N ASP A 401 11.78 -1.07 7.86
CA ASP A 401 13.11 -1.16 8.49
C ASP A 401 13.62 -2.62 8.61
N ASP A 402 14.93 -2.78 8.83
CA ASP A 402 15.57 -4.09 9.03
C ASP A 402 15.29 -4.70 10.40
N THR A 403 14.65 -3.99 11.31
CA THR A 403 14.39 -4.40 12.69
C THR A 403 15.64 -4.73 13.52
N THR A 404 16.84 -4.46 13.02
CA THR A 404 18.09 -4.59 13.79
C THR A 404 18.28 -3.38 14.68
N GLN A 405 19.11 -3.48 15.74
CA GLN A 405 19.41 -2.33 16.59
C GLN A 405 20.19 -1.24 15.84
N GLU A 406 21.03 -1.65 14.90
CA GLU A 406 21.88 -0.74 14.12
C GLU A 406 21.09 -0.02 13.03
N ASN A 407 20.09 -0.70 12.44
CA ASN A 407 19.33 -0.22 11.29
C ASN A 407 17.86 0.12 11.63
N ALA A 408 17.51 0.21 12.91
CA ALA A 408 16.16 0.60 13.30
C ALA A 408 15.84 2.01 12.75
N GLY A 409 14.73 2.11 11.99
CA GLY A 409 14.32 3.34 11.32
C GLY A 409 15.06 3.64 10.01
N VAL A 410 16.01 2.81 9.58
CA VAL A 410 16.56 2.88 8.23
C VAL A 410 15.66 2.09 7.30
N LEU A 411 14.90 2.80 6.49
CA LEU A 411 13.86 2.20 5.64
C LEU A 411 14.40 1.81 4.28
N HIS A 412 13.95 0.67 3.78
CA HIS A 412 14.18 0.18 2.42
C HIS A 412 12.85 -0.28 1.80
N ALA A 413 12.81 -0.37 0.48
CA ALA A 413 11.63 -0.83 -0.25
C ALA A 413 11.19 -2.23 0.22
N GLU A 414 9.92 -2.42 0.56
CA GLU A 414 9.36 -3.73 0.85
C GLU A 414 8.94 -4.41 -0.45
N ILE A 415 9.59 -5.52 -0.76
CA ILE A 415 9.46 -6.23 -2.04
C ILE A 415 8.65 -7.50 -1.83
N ASP A 416 7.72 -7.79 -2.72
CA ASP A 416 7.09 -9.12 -2.81
C ASP A 416 8.06 -10.11 -3.46
N ARG A 417 8.38 -11.19 -2.74
CA ARG A 417 9.32 -12.21 -3.22
C ARG A 417 8.80 -12.98 -4.44
N LEU A 418 7.48 -13.03 -4.63
CA LEU A 418 6.86 -13.83 -5.67
C LEU A 418 7.02 -13.22 -7.07
N ASN A 419 7.15 -11.90 -7.14
CA ASN A 419 7.24 -11.17 -8.41
C ASN A 419 8.33 -10.09 -8.45
N GLY A 420 9.03 -9.84 -7.33
CA GLY A 420 10.07 -8.81 -7.25
C GLY A 420 9.57 -7.37 -7.25
N ARG A 421 8.25 -7.15 -7.15
CA ARG A 421 7.65 -5.81 -7.16
C ARG A 421 7.70 -5.19 -5.76
N GLN A 422 7.93 -3.89 -5.70
CA GLN A 422 7.74 -3.14 -4.46
C GLN A 422 6.24 -3.08 -4.16
N LEU A 423 5.87 -3.31 -2.89
CA LEU A 423 4.49 -3.19 -2.44
C LEU A 423 4.00 -1.75 -2.59
N GLN A 424 2.83 -1.60 -3.19
CA GLN A 424 2.14 -0.31 -3.37
C GLN A 424 0.65 -0.49 -3.11
N PHE A 425 0.01 0.58 -2.62
CA PHE A 425 -1.40 0.57 -2.24
C PHE A 425 -2.04 1.90 -2.61
N GLU A 426 -3.22 1.87 -3.18
CA GLU A 426 -4.00 3.05 -3.55
C GLU A 426 -4.65 3.69 -2.33
N ASN A 427 -4.96 2.86 -1.31
CA ASN A 427 -5.56 3.32 -0.07
C ASN A 427 -4.78 2.81 1.14
N ILE A 428 -4.43 3.72 2.05
CA ILE A 428 -3.91 3.38 3.37
C ILE A 428 -4.95 3.85 4.39
N ILE A 429 -5.44 2.94 5.23
CA ILE A 429 -6.45 3.24 6.23
C ILE A 429 -5.92 2.89 7.62
N VAL A 430 -5.94 3.86 8.52
CA VAL A 430 -5.66 3.64 9.95
C VAL A 430 -7.01 3.53 10.66
N LEU A 431 -7.33 2.34 11.17
CA LEU A 431 -8.54 2.05 11.92
C LEU A 431 -8.30 2.24 13.41
N GLU A 432 -9.12 3.03 14.08
CA GLU A 432 -9.14 3.10 15.55
C GLU A 432 -10.09 2.04 16.08
N VAL A 433 -9.53 1.05 16.81
CA VAL A 433 -10.24 -0.12 17.31
C VAL A 433 -9.89 -0.32 18.79
N GLU A 434 -10.89 -0.52 19.63
CA GLU A 434 -10.66 -0.88 21.04
C GLU A 434 -9.88 -2.19 21.11
N GLN A 435 -8.82 -2.18 21.90
CA GLN A 435 -7.94 -3.34 22.10
C GLN A 435 -7.64 -3.49 23.58
N GLU A 436 -7.53 -4.73 24.03
CA GLU A 436 -7.14 -5.05 25.40
C GLU A 436 -6.23 -6.29 25.45
N VAL A 437 -5.63 -6.52 26.61
CA VAL A 437 -4.92 -7.75 26.91
C VAL A 437 -5.94 -8.85 27.14
N PHE A 438 -5.83 -9.93 26.36
CA PHE A 438 -6.73 -11.09 26.49
C PHE A 438 -6.63 -11.75 27.86
N GLU A 439 -7.76 -12.03 28.47
CA GLU A 439 -7.86 -12.75 29.73
C GLU A 439 -8.29 -14.21 29.54
N TYR A 440 -7.54 -15.12 30.12
CA TYR A 440 -7.91 -16.52 30.17
C TYR A 440 -8.09 -16.99 31.62
N GLN A 441 -9.29 -17.46 31.96
CA GLN A 441 -9.66 -17.87 33.31
C GLN A 441 -9.40 -16.78 34.40
N GLY A 442 -9.66 -15.52 34.04
CA GLY A 442 -9.47 -14.36 34.91
C GLY A 442 -8.01 -13.97 35.11
N GLN A 443 -7.11 -14.43 34.24
CA GLN A 443 -5.70 -14.03 34.25
C GLN A 443 -5.33 -13.40 32.92
N PRO A 444 -4.78 -12.19 32.92
CA PRO A 444 -4.33 -11.53 31.69
C PRO A 444 -3.15 -12.28 31.07
N ILE A 445 -3.13 -12.40 29.76
CA ILE A 445 -2.01 -12.95 28.98
C ILE A 445 -1.39 -11.80 28.17
N PRO A 446 -0.38 -11.08 28.70
CA PRO A 446 0.17 -9.86 28.08
C PRO A 446 0.73 -10.03 26.67
N ALA A 447 0.97 -11.26 26.24
CA ALA A 447 1.41 -11.61 24.88
C ALA A 447 0.26 -11.85 23.89
N LEU A 448 -1.00 -11.75 24.34
CA LEU A 448 -2.18 -11.91 23.50
C LEU A 448 -3.03 -10.65 23.59
N LEU A 449 -3.21 -9.99 22.46
CA LEU A 449 -4.12 -8.86 22.31
C LEU A 449 -5.41 -9.34 21.65
N ASP A 450 -6.52 -8.81 22.16
CA ASP A 450 -7.82 -8.88 21.56
C ASP A 450 -8.20 -7.50 21.04
N ALA A 451 -8.79 -7.45 19.87
CA ALA A 451 -9.22 -6.20 19.24
C ALA A 451 -10.68 -6.37 18.80
N TYR A 452 -11.49 -5.43 19.19
CA TYR A 452 -12.95 -5.54 19.09
C TYR A 452 -13.49 -4.78 17.89
N LEU A 453 -13.32 -5.32 16.70
CA LEU A 453 -13.90 -4.75 15.50
C LEU A 453 -15.44 -4.86 15.49
N GLU A 454 -15.99 -5.90 16.08
CA GLU A 454 -17.44 -6.09 16.15
C GLU A 454 -18.12 -5.28 17.25
N LEU A 455 -17.42 -4.94 18.33
CA LEU A 455 -18.00 -4.21 19.45
C LEU A 455 -18.18 -2.73 19.10
N GLY A 456 -19.43 -2.29 19.10
CA GLY A 456 -19.79 -0.90 18.85
C GLY A 456 -20.12 -0.55 17.40
N GLY A 457 -19.99 -1.51 16.46
CA GLY A 457 -20.47 -1.35 15.08
C GLY A 457 -19.72 -0.33 14.23
N GLY A 458 -18.64 0.32 14.75
CA GLY A 458 -17.87 1.31 14.01
C GLY A 458 -16.97 2.18 14.88
N GLY A 459 -16.16 3.02 14.24
CA GLY A 459 -15.19 3.88 14.90
C GLY A 459 -14.64 4.99 14.01
N PHE A 460 -13.63 5.68 14.51
CA PHE A 460 -12.87 6.65 13.70
C PHE A 460 -11.84 5.92 12.84
N ALA A 461 -11.53 6.54 11.70
CA ALA A 461 -10.45 6.11 10.86
C ALA A 461 -9.80 7.30 10.12
N THR A 462 -8.60 7.09 9.65
CA THR A 462 -7.91 8.01 8.76
C THR A 462 -7.66 7.31 7.43
N LEU A 463 -8.11 7.93 6.34
CA LEU A 463 -7.84 7.46 4.97
C LEU A 463 -6.75 8.32 4.34
N PHE A 464 -5.77 7.68 3.72
CA PHE A 464 -4.80 8.30 2.83
C PHE A 464 -4.97 7.72 1.44
N ARG A 465 -5.21 8.59 0.47
CA ARG A 465 -5.29 8.27 -0.97
C ARG A 465 -4.91 9.51 -1.80
N ASP A 466 -4.37 9.31 -2.98
CA ASP A 466 -4.01 10.38 -3.92
C ASP A 466 -3.12 11.48 -3.31
N GLY A 467 -2.19 11.12 -2.42
CA GLY A 467 -1.33 12.09 -1.74
C GLY A 467 -2.06 12.97 -0.72
N MET A 468 -3.27 12.59 -0.30
CA MET A 468 -4.11 13.35 0.62
C MET A 468 -4.56 12.49 1.81
N LYS A 469 -4.79 13.13 2.94
CA LYS A 469 -5.33 12.56 4.19
C LYS A 469 -6.74 13.04 4.43
N TYR A 470 -7.62 12.13 4.84
CA TYR A 470 -9.02 12.39 5.18
C TYR A 470 -9.37 11.78 6.55
N ASP A 471 -10.13 12.52 7.38
CA ASP A 471 -10.74 11.95 8.57
C ASP A 471 -12.07 11.32 8.17
N ILE A 472 -12.23 10.06 8.48
CA ILE A 472 -13.38 9.25 8.10
C ILE A 472 -13.89 8.44 9.29
N ARG A 473 -14.96 7.70 9.07
CA ARG A 473 -15.48 6.70 10.00
C ARG A 473 -15.57 5.36 9.31
N TRP A 474 -15.36 4.29 10.06
CA TRP A 474 -15.65 2.93 9.62
C TRP A 474 -16.87 2.40 10.35
N SER A 475 -17.63 1.51 9.73
CA SER A 475 -18.82 0.89 10.29
C SER A 475 -19.00 -0.53 9.75
N LEU A 476 -19.58 -1.38 10.59
CA LEU A 476 -20.02 -2.74 10.26
C LEU A 476 -21.54 -2.87 10.21
N GLU A 477 -22.27 -1.78 10.44
CA GLU A 477 -23.72 -1.81 10.44
C GLU A 477 -24.26 -2.19 9.05
N ALA A 478 -25.06 -3.26 9.03
CA ALA A 478 -25.77 -3.66 7.82
C ALA A 478 -26.77 -2.57 7.43
N ARG A 479 -26.60 -2.04 6.22
CA ARG A 479 -27.49 -1.06 5.63
C ARG A 479 -28.68 -1.74 4.92
N GLU A 480 -29.57 -0.95 4.38
CA GLU A 480 -30.75 -1.44 3.67
C GLU A 480 -30.40 -2.51 2.63
N TYR A 481 -29.34 -2.26 1.85
CA TYR A 481 -28.88 -3.22 0.86
C TYR A 481 -28.46 -4.59 1.44
N GLU A 482 -27.62 -4.60 2.48
CA GLU A 482 -27.17 -5.83 3.14
C GLU A 482 -28.34 -6.56 3.83
N GLN A 483 -29.31 -5.78 4.36
CA GLN A 483 -30.52 -6.33 4.99
C GLN A 483 -31.46 -6.98 3.96
N GLU A 484 -31.60 -6.39 2.77
CA GLU A 484 -32.47 -6.90 1.71
C GLU A 484 -31.85 -8.07 0.96
N THR A 485 -30.56 -8.02 0.67
CA THR A 485 -29.87 -9.03 -0.16
C THR A 485 -29.23 -10.15 0.64
N GLY A 486 -28.93 -9.91 1.92
CA GLY A 486 -28.16 -10.83 2.75
C GLY A 486 -26.68 -10.91 2.37
N GLN A 487 -26.19 -10.04 1.48
CA GLN A 487 -24.77 -9.95 1.17
C GLN A 487 -24.01 -9.27 2.32
N ALA A 488 -22.82 -9.77 2.64
CA ALA A 488 -21.96 -9.15 3.63
C ALA A 488 -21.08 -8.08 2.98
N ARG A 489 -20.97 -6.94 3.67
CA ARG A 489 -19.99 -5.90 3.35
C ARG A 489 -18.91 -5.95 4.42
N PRO A 490 -17.63 -6.08 4.02
CA PRO A 490 -16.56 -6.28 5.00
C PRO A 490 -16.42 -5.13 6.00
N ILE A 491 -16.23 -3.91 5.53
CA ILE A 491 -16.20 -2.68 6.33
C ILE A 491 -16.71 -1.56 5.43
N TYR A 492 -17.45 -0.63 6.01
CA TYR A 492 -18.02 0.49 5.30
C TYR A 492 -17.38 1.80 5.79
N PHE A 493 -17.07 2.70 4.86
CA PHE A 493 -16.43 3.97 5.17
C PHE A 493 -17.33 5.16 4.87
N THR A 494 -17.41 6.09 5.83
CA THR A 494 -18.24 7.30 5.70
C THR A 494 -17.47 8.53 6.16
N ASP A 495 -17.97 9.70 5.75
CA ASP A 495 -17.64 10.98 6.35
C ASP A 495 -18.34 11.17 7.73
N ALA A 496 -18.15 12.33 8.34
CA ALA A 496 -18.77 12.65 9.63
C ALA A 496 -20.30 12.73 9.58
N ASP A 497 -20.86 12.99 8.40
CA ASP A 497 -22.30 13.12 8.17
C ASP A 497 -22.94 11.77 7.77
N GLY A 498 -22.15 10.71 7.65
CA GLY A 498 -22.61 9.36 7.29
C GLY A 498 -22.71 9.11 5.78
N ASN A 499 -22.21 10.03 4.94
CA ASN A 499 -22.16 9.79 3.50
C ASN A 499 -21.00 8.86 3.16
N PRO A 500 -21.16 7.98 2.15
CA PRO A 500 -20.08 7.10 1.72
C PRO A 500 -18.83 7.88 1.29
N VAL A 501 -17.68 7.47 1.77
CA VAL A 501 -16.38 7.98 1.32
C VAL A 501 -15.83 7.01 0.27
N PRO A 502 -15.57 7.46 -0.97
CA PRO A 502 -15.06 6.59 -2.00
C PRO A 502 -13.60 6.21 -1.75
N LEU A 503 -13.30 4.93 -1.89
CA LEU A 503 -11.93 4.44 -2.02
C LEU A 503 -11.43 4.65 -3.46
N LYS A 504 -10.13 4.75 -3.65
CA LYS A 504 -9.53 4.67 -4.98
C LYS A 504 -9.58 3.21 -5.45
N PRO A 505 -9.93 2.93 -6.72
CA PRO A 505 -9.76 1.58 -7.23
C PRO A 505 -8.32 1.09 -7.04
N GLY A 506 -8.16 -0.09 -6.45
CA GLY A 506 -6.86 -0.68 -6.12
C GLY A 506 -6.82 -1.38 -4.76
N GLN A 507 -5.61 -1.70 -4.34
CA GLN A 507 -5.36 -2.42 -3.09
C GLN A 507 -5.45 -1.49 -1.87
N THR A 508 -5.87 -2.06 -0.74
CA THR A 508 -6.02 -1.31 0.52
C THR A 508 -5.19 -1.94 1.64
N TRP A 509 -4.35 -1.12 2.28
CA TRP A 509 -3.67 -1.46 3.52
C TRP A 509 -4.43 -0.90 4.72
N LEU A 510 -4.82 -1.77 5.65
CA LEU A 510 -5.57 -1.41 6.85
C LEU A 510 -4.68 -1.62 8.09
N PHE A 511 -4.24 -0.53 8.71
CA PHE A 511 -3.50 -0.58 9.97
C PHE A 511 -4.48 -0.48 11.14
N VAL A 512 -4.57 -1.55 11.94
CA VAL A 512 -5.46 -1.60 13.13
C VAL A 512 -4.73 -0.99 14.31
N SER A 513 -5.11 0.23 14.66
CA SER A 513 -4.57 1.00 15.78
C SER A 513 -5.51 0.99 16.98
N THR A 514 -5.05 1.53 18.11
CA THR A 514 -5.91 1.76 19.30
C THR A 514 -6.46 3.19 19.28
N PRO A 515 -7.54 3.48 20.03
CA PRO A 515 -8.03 4.85 20.22
C PRO A 515 -7.03 5.78 20.95
N TYR A 516 -6.00 5.21 21.57
CA TYR A 516 -4.90 5.96 22.19
C TYR A 516 -3.77 6.31 21.24
N SER A 517 -3.77 5.67 20.06
CA SER A 517 -2.84 5.98 18.97
C SER A 517 -3.20 7.31 18.34
N PHE A 518 -2.25 7.91 17.65
CA PHE A 518 -2.51 9.22 17.03
C PHE A 518 -1.83 9.36 15.67
N VAL A 519 -2.47 10.16 14.84
CA VAL A 519 -1.98 10.56 13.51
C VAL A 519 -1.67 12.05 13.56
N THR A 520 -0.40 12.43 13.41
CA THR A 520 0.07 13.81 13.57
C THR A 520 0.72 14.34 12.31
N ASN A 521 0.37 15.60 11.96
CA ASN A 521 0.99 16.31 10.83
C ASN A 521 2.39 16.82 11.21
N GLN A 522 3.37 16.61 10.35
CA GLN A 522 4.74 17.12 10.51
C GLN A 522 4.98 18.45 9.77
N MET A 523 3.93 19.05 9.19
CA MET A 523 3.91 20.37 8.51
C MET A 523 4.67 20.46 7.18
N ASP A 524 5.18 19.36 6.65
CA ASP A 524 5.88 19.28 5.36
C ASP A 524 5.17 18.37 4.34
N GLY A 525 3.90 18.03 4.61
CA GLY A 525 3.15 17.05 3.83
C GLY A 525 3.40 15.60 4.29
N SER A 526 4.17 15.40 5.36
CA SER A 526 4.32 14.09 5.99
C SER A 526 3.46 13.96 7.26
N TRP A 527 3.09 12.71 7.56
CA TRP A 527 2.27 12.34 8.70
C TRP A 527 2.94 11.23 9.49
N ASN A 528 2.82 11.27 10.81
CA ASN A 528 3.31 10.24 11.70
C ASN A 528 2.13 9.50 12.34
N VAL A 529 2.05 8.20 12.10
CA VAL A 529 1.12 7.27 12.77
C VAL A 529 1.87 6.63 13.93
N ARG A 530 1.51 7.00 15.14
CA ARG A 530 2.10 6.46 16.37
C ARG A 530 1.18 5.47 17.02
N PHE A 531 1.54 4.20 16.98
CA PHE A 531 0.81 3.16 17.71
C PHE A 531 1.08 3.26 19.22
N ILE A 532 0.04 3.22 20.00
CA ILE A 532 0.09 3.12 21.47
C ILE A 532 -0.60 1.82 21.85
N PRO A 533 0.13 0.83 22.39
CA PRO A 533 -0.46 -0.44 22.78
C PRO A 533 -1.42 -0.29 23.97
N PRO A 534 -2.38 -1.22 24.14
CA PRO A 534 -3.25 -1.22 25.31
C PRO A 534 -2.46 -1.44 26.60
N GLU A 535 -2.99 -0.94 27.73
CA GLU A 535 -2.36 -1.06 29.03
C GLU A 535 -2.16 -2.53 29.44
N GLY A 536 -1.01 -2.85 29.98
CA GLY A 536 -0.66 -4.22 30.43
C GLY A 536 -0.15 -5.16 29.33
N SER A 537 -0.10 -4.71 28.06
CA SER A 537 0.48 -5.49 26.97
C SER A 537 2.03 -5.53 27.05
N LYS A 538 2.64 -6.54 26.43
CA LYS A 538 4.09 -6.67 26.29
C LYS A 538 4.57 -6.07 24.98
#